data_c1e4f40f3ee88ea7ec7d181c2d5f7817
#
_entry.id   c1e4f40f3ee88ea7ec7d181c2d5f7817
#
_cell.length_a   1.000
_cell.length_b   1.000
_cell.length_c   1.000
_cell.angle_alpha   90.00
_cell.angle_beta   90.00
_cell.angle_gamma   90.00
#
_symmetry.space_group_name_H-M   'P 1'
#
loop_
_entity.id
_entity.type
_entity.pdbx_description
1 polymer ?
#
loop_
_entity_poly.entity_id
_entity_poly.type
_entity_poly.pdbx_seq_one_letter_code
_entity_poly.pdbx_strand_id
1 'polypeptide(L)'
;MTIAGPPSQISVMETSARPECGPTKRKKLTMTDAFSLQGQTALITGGGSGIGLGIARCFVQAGAKVVLASRRADVLKRAAKELGDAAVWEAHDVTAVEQAGEFVERVIRRVGAVSILVNNAGIHLKKPALETTPAEFNAILQTHVVAAFSLTRAVLPGMILRRQGSILFTASMASLFGIPQVVAYSAAKAAYLGMLRSLATEVSPQGVRVNAIAPGWIESDMMRNALEADPERSKKVLDRTPMNRFGTAEDIGWAATYLCSPAARFVTGVVLPVDGGVSIGF
;
A
#
# COMPACT_ATOMS: atom_id res chain seq x y z
N MET A 1 -32.70 39.65 -29.95
CA MET A 1 -31.33 39.18 -29.93
C MET A 1 -30.67 39.82 -28.71
N THR A 2 -30.66 39.15 -27.60
CA THR A 2 -30.17 39.66 -26.30
C THR A 2 -28.82 38.98 -26.04
N ILE A 3 -27.75 39.77 -25.96
CA ILE A 3 -26.37 39.31 -25.79
C ILE A 3 -26.16 39.07 -24.28
N ALA A 4 -25.75 37.86 -23.93
CA ALA A 4 -25.43 37.47 -22.57
C ALA A 4 -24.13 38.17 -22.10
N GLY A 5 -24.16 38.68 -20.88
CA GLY A 5 -23.03 39.33 -20.21
C GLY A 5 -21.91 38.36 -19.82
N PRO A 6 -20.71 38.86 -19.48
CA PRO A 6 -19.55 38.02 -19.17
C PRO A 6 -19.69 37.29 -17.82
N PRO A 7 -19.03 36.12 -17.66
CA PRO A 7 -19.09 35.36 -16.42
C PRO A 7 -18.35 36.06 -15.27
N SER A 8 -18.92 35.95 -14.08
CA SER A 8 -18.44 36.49 -12.82
C SER A 8 -17.01 36.04 -12.48
N GLN A 9 -16.19 36.98 -12.04
CA GLN A 9 -14.83 36.81 -11.58
C GLN A 9 -14.75 35.80 -10.44
N ILE A 10 -13.96 34.75 -10.64
CA ILE A 10 -13.53 33.85 -9.58
C ILE A 10 -12.51 34.64 -8.74
N SER A 11 -12.88 34.96 -7.51
CA SER A 11 -12.00 35.54 -6.51
C SER A 11 -10.84 34.58 -6.23
N VAL A 12 -9.64 34.96 -6.62
CA VAL A 12 -8.39 34.29 -6.22
C VAL A 12 -8.22 34.52 -4.73
N MET A 13 -8.42 33.49 -3.89
CA MET A 13 -8.07 33.56 -2.48
C MET A 13 -6.56 33.80 -2.38
N GLU A 14 -6.19 34.90 -1.78
CA GLU A 14 -4.81 35.24 -1.42
C GLU A 14 -4.17 34.09 -0.64
N THR A 15 -3.01 33.65 -1.12
CA THR A 15 -2.16 32.65 -0.47
C THR A 15 -1.72 33.20 0.88
N SER A 16 -2.33 32.70 1.97
CA SER A 16 -1.84 32.96 3.31
C SER A 16 -0.36 32.57 3.42
N ALA A 17 0.46 33.45 3.95
CA ALA A 17 1.88 33.26 4.17
C ALA A 17 2.18 31.90 4.82
N ARG A 18 3.13 31.16 4.25
CA ARG A 18 3.60 29.90 4.85
C ARG A 18 4.10 30.20 6.27
N PRO A 19 3.64 29.49 7.31
CA PRO A 19 4.19 29.68 8.65
C PRO A 19 5.69 29.38 8.60
N GLU A 20 6.52 30.31 9.05
CA GLU A 20 7.96 30.12 9.20
C GLU A 20 8.21 28.94 10.14
N CYS A 21 8.79 27.87 9.61
CA CYS A 21 9.19 26.69 10.38
C CYS A 21 10.50 27.05 11.13
N GLY A 22 10.35 27.60 12.34
CA GLY A 22 11.48 27.79 13.25
C GLY A 22 12.17 26.46 13.58
N PRO A 23 13.44 26.44 13.97
CA PRO A 23 14.19 25.21 14.24
C PRO A 23 13.60 24.47 15.44
N THR A 24 12.70 23.52 15.19
CA THR A 24 12.27 22.58 16.21
C THR A 24 13.45 21.72 16.63
N LYS A 25 13.84 21.74 17.90
CA LYS A 25 14.86 20.84 18.46
C LYS A 25 14.41 19.39 18.22
N ARG A 26 14.95 18.77 17.17
CA ARG A 26 14.62 17.36 16.84
C ARG A 26 15.25 16.47 17.91
N LYS A 27 14.41 15.72 18.62
CA LYS A 27 14.87 14.65 19.54
C LYS A 27 15.76 13.68 18.74
N LYS A 28 16.98 13.41 19.23
CA LYS A 28 17.82 12.36 18.66
C LYS A 28 17.07 11.02 18.81
N LEU A 29 16.81 10.36 17.70
CA LEU A 29 16.25 9.02 17.70
C LEU A 29 17.34 8.03 18.08
N THR A 30 17.05 7.13 19.03
CA THR A 30 17.88 5.93 19.23
C THR A 30 17.67 4.98 18.03
N MET A 31 18.55 4.00 17.86
CA MET A 31 18.40 3.00 16.81
C MET A 31 17.08 2.23 16.96
N THR A 32 16.72 1.87 18.20
CA THR A 32 15.48 1.17 18.52
C THR A 32 14.25 2.03 18.18
N ASP A 33 14.28 3.32 18.54
CA ASP A 33 13.16 4.23 18.24
C ASP A 33 12.99 4.49 16.74
N ALA A 34 14.09 4.46 15.98
CA ALA A 34 14.07 4.78 14.56
C ALA A 34 13.20 3.82 13.73
N PHE A 35 13.20 2.54 14.07
CA PHE A 35 12.43 1.51 13.37
C PHE A 35 11.16 1.07 14.12
N SER A 36 10.89 1.66 15.28
CA SER A 36 9.72 1.34 16.09
C SER A 36 8.44 1.89 15.44
N LEU A 37 7.39 1.07 15.50
CA LEU A 37 6.00 1.46 15.19
C LEU A 37 5.14 1.55 16.47
N GLN A 38 5.79 1.66 17.63
CA GLN A 38 5.09 1.82 18.92
C GLN A 38 4.09 2.98 18.87
N GLY A 39 2.85 2.73 19.32
CA GLY A 39 1.78 3.73 19.31
C GLY A 39 1.16 3.99 17.94
N GLN A 40 1.60 3.28 16.90
CA GLN A 40 0.98 3.35 15.57
C GLN A 40 -0.14 2.33 15.44
N THR A 41 -1.19 2.69 14.68
CA THR A 41 -2.26 1.78 14.28
C THR A 41 -2.27 1.66 12.77
N ALA A 42 -2.06 0.44 12.26
CA ALA A 42 -1.99 0.17 10.84
C ALA A 42 -3.25 -0.56 10.35
N LEU A 43 -3.92 -0.01 9.34
CA LEU A 43 -4.98 -0.69 8.57
C LEU A 43 -4.34 -1.36 7.36
N ILE A 44 -4.46 -2.70 7.25
CA ILE A 44 -3.82 -3.51 6.20
C ILE A 44 -4.89 -4.23 5.40
N THR A 45 -5.11 -3.83 4.15
CA THR A 45 -6.01 -4.53 3.24
C THR A 45 -5.35 -5.79 2.68
N GLY A 46 -6.12 -6.87 2.54
CA GLY A 46 -5.56 -8.18 2.21
C GLY A 46 -4.67 -8.75 3.32
N GLY A 47 -4.85 -8.29 4.58
CA GLY A 47 -3.97 -8.59 5.72
C GLY A 47 -4.08 -10.01 6.27
N GLY A 48 -5.00 -10.85 5.77
CA GLY A 48 -5.21 -12.19 6.31
C GLY A 48 -4.30 -13.29 5.75
N SER A 49 -3.48 -13.02 4.73
CA SER A 49 -2.61 -14.01 4.09
C SER A 49 -1.48 -13.36 3.29
N GLY A 50 -0.51 -14.16 2.87
CA GLY A 50 0.58 -13.77 1.98
C GLY A 50 1.32 -12.51 2.43
N ILE A 51 1.61 -11.61 1.49
CA ILE A 51 2.35 -10.37 1.75
C ILE A 51 1.69 -9.52 2.84
N GLY A 52 0.36 -9.37 2.81
CA GLY A 52 -0.36 -8.57 3.80
C GLY A 52 -0.20 -9.10 5.23
N LEU A 53 -0.22 -10.42 5.42
CA LEU A 53 0.04 -11.05 6.71
C LEU A 53 1.50 -10.92 7.13
N GLY A 54 2.46 -11.07 6.20
CA GLY A 54 3.88 -10.83 6.47
C GLY A 54 4.14 -9.40 6.93
N ILE A 55 3.52 -8.40 6.28
CA ILE A 55 3.58 -7.00 6.73
C ILE A 55 3.00 -6.87 8.14
N ALA A 56 1.84 -7.50 8.42
CA ALA A 56 1.21 -7.43 9.73
C ALA A 56 2.09 -8.02 10.83
N ARG A 57 2.76 -9.17 10.58
CA ARG A 57 3.71 -9.79 11.52
C ARG A 57 4.86 -8.83 11.87
N CYS A 58 5.51 -8.26 10.85
CA CYS A 58 6.61 -7.33 11.06
C CYS A 58 6.16 -6.05 11.78
N PHE A 59 4.97 -5.54 11.47
CA PHE A 59 4.41 -4.36 12.14
C PHE A 59 4.13 -4.63 13.63
N VAL A 60 3.55 -5.80 13.97
CA VAL A 60 3.34 -6.21 15.36
C VAL A 60 4.67 -6.37 16.09
N GLN A 61 5.67 -7.00 15.47
CA GLN A 61 7.02 -7.10 16.04
C GLN A 61 7.67 -5.74 16.25
N ALA A 62 7.38 -4.75 15.41
CA ALA A 62 7.83 -3.37 15.57
C ALA A 62 6.99 -2.54 16.56
N GLY A 63 5.98 -3.14 17.21
CA GLY A 63 5.16 -2.52 18.26
C GLY A 63 3.87 -1.84 17.80
N ALA A 64 3.46 -2.01 16.54
CA ALA A 64 2.19 -1.47 16.05
C ALA A 64 0.99 -2.31 16.49
N LYS A 65 -0.17 -1.65 16.59
CA LYS A 65 -1.48 -2.32 16.51
C LYS A 65 -1.87 -2.46 15.03
N VAL A 66 -2.44 -3.62 14.64
CA VAL A 66 -2.84 -3.86 13.27
C VAL A 66 -4.33 -4.19 13.15
N VAL A 67 -4.96 -3.68 12.11
CA VAL A 67 -6.31 -4.02 11.69
C VAL A 67 -6.21 -4.75 10.36
N LEU A 68 -6.54 -6.02 10.35
CA LEU A 68 -6.53 -6.86 9.15
C LEU A 68 -7.87 -6.74 8.44
N ALA A 69 -7.88 -6.36 7.17
CA ALA A 69 -9.10 -6.23 6.38
C ALA A 69 -9.08 -7.12 5.14
N SER A 70 -10.12 -7.89 4.91
CA SER A 70 -10.39 -8.64 3.67
C SER A 70 -11.83 -9.13 3.66
N ARG A 71 -12.24 -9.80 2.57
CA ARG A 71 -13.59 -10.39 2.45
C ARG A 71 -13.80 -11.64 3.31
N ARG A 72 -12.75 -12.43 3.53
CA ARG A 72 -12.82 -13.75 4.18
C ARG A 72 -12.62 -13.63 5.70
N ALA A 73 -13.73 -13.57 6.43
CA ALA A 73 -13.72 -13.41 7.88
C ALA A 73 -12.99 -14.55 8.62
N ASP A 74 -13.12 -15.78 8.15
CA ASP A 74 -12.47 -16.97 8.72
C ASP A 74 -10.93 -16.88 8.62
N VAL A 75 -10.42 -16.42 7.49
CA VAL A 75 -8.97 -16.20 7.27
C VAL A 75 -8.46 -15.09 8.16
N LEU A 76 -9.18 -13.97 8.24
CA LEU A 76 -8.83 -12.84 9.10
C LEU A 76 -8.81 -13.23 10.58
N LYS A 77 -9.80 -14.00 11.03
CA LYS A 77 -9.89 -14.48 12.42
C LYS A 77 -8.70 -15.35 12.80
N ARG A 78 -8.27 -16.25 11.90
CA ARG A 78 -7.07 -17.09 12.12
C ARG A 78 -5.81 -16.24 12.20
N ALA A 79 -5.63 -15.32 11.25
CA ALA A 79 -4.48 -14.41 11.21
C ALA A 79 -4.41 -13.50 12.45
N ALA A 80 -5.53 -12.93 12.87
CA ALA A 80 -5.58 -12.11 14.09
C ALA A 80 -5.27 -12.93 15.34
N LYS A 81 -5.76 -14.18 15.44
CA LYS A 81 -5.42 -15.08 16.55
C LYS A 81 -3.93 -15.43 16.60
N GLU A 82 -3.29 -15.61 15.44
CA GLU A 82 -1.85 -15.85 15.33
C GLU A 82 -1.04 -14.66 15.84
N LEU A 83 -1.48 -13.43 15.51
CA LEU A 83 -0.78 -12.18 15.86
C LEU A 83 -1.04 -11.71 17.30
N GLY A 84 -2.01 -12.29 18.00
CA GLY A 84 -2.33 -11.98 19.38
C GLY A 84 -3.04 -10.64 19.59
N ASP A 85 -2.92 -10.07 20.77
CA ASP A 85 -3.69 -8.89 21.23
C ASP A 85 -3.39 -7.60 20.45
N ALA A 86 -2.29 -7.55 19.74
CA ALA A 86 -1.93 -6.43 18.87
C ALA A 86 -2.73 -6.39 17.56
N ALA A 87 -3.51 -7.45 17.26
CA ALA A 87 -4.22 -7.58 16.01
C ALA A 87 -5.73 -7.67 16.22
N VAL A 88 -6.46 -6.88 15.43
CA VAL A 88 -7.90 -7.03 15.25
C VAL A 88 -8.21 -7.23 13.78
N TRP A 89 -9.41 -7.65 13.46
CA TRP A 89 -9.83 -7.85 12.08
C TRP A 89 -11.21 -7.27 11.82
N GLU A 90 -11.45 -6.88 10.58
CA GLU A 90 -12.72 -6.36 10.09
C GLU A 90 -12.97 -6.87 8.68
N ALA A 91 -14.09 -7.55 8.46
CA ALA A 91 -14.45 -8.00 7.11
C ALA A 91 -14.90 -6.82 6.26
N HIS A 92 -14.28 -6.65 5.10
CA HIS A 92 -14.62 -5.61 4.14
C HIS A 92 -14.21 -6.01 2.72
N ASP A 93 -15.11 -5.74 1.76
CA ASP A 93 -14.78 -5.82 0.35
C ASP A 93 -14.27 -4.45 -0.12
N VAL A 94 -13.00 -4.36 -0.47
CA VAL A 94 -12.40 -3.10 -0.92
C VAL A 94 -13.04 -2.57 -2.20
N THR A 95 -13.72 -3.42 -2.98
CA THR A 95 -14.44 -2.99 -4.20
C THR A 95 -15.75 -2.28 -3.91
N ALA A 96 -16.26 -2.37 -2.68
CA ALA A 96 -17.40 -1.58 -2.20
C ALA A 96 -16.96 -0.15 -1.83
N VAL A 97 -16.50 0.59 -2.82
CA VAL A 97 -15.81 1.88 -2.67
C VAL A 97 -16.65 2.94 -1.98
N GLU A 98 -17.96 2.91 -2.16
CA GLU A 98 -18.91 3.83 -1.50
C GLU A 98 -18.97 3.62 0.02
N GLN A 99 -18.61 2.41 0.48
CA GLN A 99 -18.60 2.06 1.91
C GLN A 99 -17.26 2.34 2.58
N ALA A 100 -16.25 2.83 1.84
CA ALA A 100 -14.89 3.05 2.38
C ALA A 100 -14.88 4.00 3.59
N GLY A 101 -15.69 5.07 3.56
CA GLY A 101 -15.83 6.01 4.67
C GLY A 101 -16.36 5.35 5.93
N GLU A 102 -17.52 4.69 5.83
CA GLU A 102 -18.13 3.98 6.96
C GLU A 102 -17.23 2.86 7.51
N PHE A 103 -16.55 2.15 6.63
CA PHE A 103 -15.60 1.13 7.04
C PHE A 103 -14.46 1.72 7.87
N VAL A 104 -13.83 2.79 7.41
CA VAL A 104 -12.76 3.47 8.15
C VAL A 104 -13.27 4.02 9.47
N GLU A 105 -14.46 4.58 9.54
CA GLU A 105 -15.08 5.03 10.79
C GLU A 105 -15.31 3.88 11.77
N ARG A 106 -15.79 2.71 11.31
CA ARG A 106 -15.92 1.51 12.18
C ARG A 106 -14.58 1.10 12.75
N VAL A 107 -13.53 1.09 11.91
CA VAL A 107 -12.16 0.81 12.35
C VAL A 107 -11.71 1.80 13.41
N ILE A 108 -11.89 3.12 13.17
CA ILE A 108 -11.48 4.18 14.11
C ILE A 108 -12.21 4.06 15.44
N ARG A 109 -13.50 3.78 15.44
CA ARG A 109 -14.29 3.57 16.68
C ARG A 109 -13.74 2.40 17.52
N ARG A 110 -13.19 1.37 16.86
CA ARG A 110 -12.71 0.16 17.54
C ARG A 110 -11.28 0.26 18.07
N VAL A 111 -10.38 0.88 17.32
CA VAL A 111 -8.93 0.85 17.62
C VAL A 111 -8.30 2.24 17.77
N GLY A 112 -9.08 3.29 17.62
CA GLY A 112 -8.55 4.66 17.57
C GLY A 112 -8.06 5.06 16.19
N ALA A 113 -7.32 6.14 16.13
CA ALA A 113 -6.89 6.76 14.89
C ALA A 113 -5.96 5.86 14.07
N VAL A 114 -6.28 5.68 12.79
CA VAL A 114 -5.41 5.00 11.83
C VAL A 114 -4.27 5.94 11.42
N SER A 115 -3.04 5.56 11.70
CA SER A 115 -1.82 6.32 11.38
C SER A 115 -1.05 5.72 10.19
N ILE A 116 -1.30 4.45 9.86
CA ILE A 116 -0.71 3.77 8.72
C ILE A 116 -1.82 3.10 7.91
N LEU A 117 -1.84 3.33 6.60
CA LEU A 117 -2.68 2.57 5.65
C LEU A 117 -1.79 1.78 4.70
N VAL A 118 -2.01 0.47 4.65
CA VAL A 118 -1.35 -0.42 3.67
C VAL A 118 -2.38 -0.88 2.64
N ASN A 119 -2.32 -0.32 1.45
CA ASN A 119 -3.10 -0.72 0.28
C ASN A 119 -2.44 -1.94 -0.37
N ASN A 120 -2.78 -3.14 0.14
CA ASN A 120 -2.19 -4.39 -0.31
C ASN A 120 -3.20 -5.33 -0.97
N ALA A 121 -4.50 -5.20 -0.68
CA ALA A 121 -5.54 -6.03 -1.32
C ALA A 121 -5.44 -5.98 -2.85
N GLY A 122 -5.59 -7.13 -3.48
CA GLY A 122 -5.52 -7.22 -4.92
C GLY A 122 -5.92 -8.60 -5.44
N ILE A 123 -6.12 -8.68 -6.74
CA ILE A 123 -6.37 -9.89 -7.50
C ILE A 123 -5.37 -9.97 -8.66
N HIS A 124 -5.13 -11.16 -9.14
CA HIS A 124 -4.22 -11.39 -10.26
C HIS A 124 -4.97 -11.98 -11.43
N LEU A 125 -4.72 -11.47 -12.63
CA LEU A 125 -5.20 -12.03 -13.88
C LEU A 125 -4.00 -12.29 -14.78
N LYS A 126 -3.78 -13.56 -15.12
CA LYS A 126 -2.79 -13.99 -16.10
C LYS A 126 -3.51 -14.51 -17.35
N LYS A 127 -3.54 -13.70 -18.40
CA LYS A 127 -4.27 -14.00 -19.62
C LYS A 127 -3.65 -13.24 -20.80
N PRO A 128 -3.56 -13.84 -22.02
CA PRO A 128 -3.11 -13.12 -23.21
C PRO A 128 -3.89 -11.82 -23.43
N ALA A 129 -3.21 -10.80 -23.95
CA ALA A 129 -3.83 -9.48 -24.17
C ALA A 129 -5.06 -9.56 -25.09
N LEU A 130 -5.02 -10.37 -26.15
CA LEU A 130 -6.14 -10.58 -27.07
C LEU A 130 -7.36 -11.24 -26.43
N GLU A 131 -7.16 -11.99 -25.35
CA GLU A 131 -8.24 -12.68 -24.65
C GLU A 131 -8.74 -11.91 -23.42
N THR A 132 -7.97 -10.91 -22.96
CA THR A 132 -8.35 -10.08 -21.80
C THR A 132 -9.48 -9.14 -22.19
N THR A 133 -10.66 -9.37 -21.64
CA THR A 133 -11.83 -8.54 -21.92
C THR A 133 -11.76 -7.19 -21.19
N PRO A 134 -12.43 -6.12 -21.71
CA PRO A 134 -12.55 -4.85 -20.99
C PRO A 134 -13.16 -4.99 -19.59
N ALA A 135 -14.09 -5.93 -19.40
CA ALA A 135 -14.70 -6.18 -18.09
C ALA A 135 -13.69 -6.74 -17.08
N GLU A 136 -12.87 -7.72 -17.49
CA GLU A 136 -11.78 -8.26 -16.66
C GLU A 136 -10.73 -7.19 -16.37
N PHE A 137 -10.37 -6.38 -17.36
CA PHE A 137 -9.45 -5.25 -17.20
C PHE A 137 -9.96 -4.27 -16.14
N ASN A 138 -11.22 -3.85 -16.25
CA ASN A 138 -11.87 -2.95 -15.31
C ASN A 138 -11.98 -3.54 -13.90
N ALA A 139 -12.25 -4.84 -13.75
CA ALA A 139 -12.30 -5.50 -12.44
C ALA A 139 -10.94 -5.43 -11.71
N ILE A 140 -9.83 -5.57 -12.46
CA ILE A 140 -8.48 -5.40 -11.92
C ILE A 140 -8.26 -3.94 -11.47
N LEU A 141 -8.59 -2.95 -12.31
CA LEU A 141 -8.46 -1.54 -11.96
C LEU A 141 -9.34 -1.18 -10.75
N GLN A 142 -10.57 -1.66 -10.69
CA GLN A 142 -11.49 -1.42 -9.58
C GLN A 142 -10.91 -1.92 -8.27
N THR A 143 -10.39 -3.15 -8.25
CA THR A 143 -9.86 -3.78 -7.04
C THR A 143 -8.56 -3.13 -6.56
N HIS A 144 -7.68 -2.75 -7.47
CA HIS A 144 -6.39 -2.18 -7.10
C HIS A 144 -6.45 -0.66 -6.99
N VAL A 145 -6.86 0.04 -8.05
CA VAL A 145 -6.68 1.48 -8.16
C VAL A 145 -7.80 2.24 -7.44
N VAL A 146 -9.05 1.97 -7.83
CA VAL A 146 -10.20 2.72 -7.29
C VAL A 146 -10.39 2.44 -5.80
N ALA A 147 -10.29 1.16 -5.41
CA ALA A 147 -10.40 0.75 -4.02
C ALA A 147 -9.31 1.38 -3.13
N ALA A 148 -8.04 1.33 -3.57
CA ALA A 148 -6.94 1.93 -2.82
C ALA A 148 -7.07 3.45 -2.70
N PHE A 149 -7.53 4.12 -3.77
CA PHE A 149 -7.81 5.56 -3.72
C PHE A 149 -8.95 5.88 -2.74
N SER A 150 -10.05 5.13 -2.76
CA SER A 150 -11.20 5.35 -1.86
C SER A 150 -10.81 5.21 -0.38
N LEU A 151 -10.05 4.17 -0.02
CA LEU A 151 -9.55 4.00 1.34
C LEU A 151 -8.54 5.09 1.73
N THR A 152 -7.64 5.46 0.82
CA THR A 152 -6.71 6.57 1.03
C THR A 152 -7.47 7.85 1.33
N ARG A 153 -8.48 8.20 0.51
CA ARG A 153 -9.34 9.37 0.70
C ARG A 153 -10.06 9.33 2.06
N ALA A 154 -10.47 8.15 2.50
CA ALA A 154 -11.20 8.01 3.78
C ALA A 154 -10.31 8.21 5.02
N VAL A 155 -9.02 7.82 4.98
CA VAL A 155 -8.11 7.98 6.14
C VAL A 155 -7.40 9.33 6.16
N LEU A 156 -7.22 9.97 5.01
CA LEU A 156 -6.44 11.21 4.86
C LEU A 156 -6.88 12.35 5.79
N PRO A 157 -8.18 12.68 5.94
CA PRO A 157 -8.59 13.80 6.79
C PRO A 157 -8.07 13.67 8.24
N GLY A 158 -8.16 12.45 8.80
CA GLY A 158 -7.65 12.18 10.14
C GLY A 158 -6.12 12.25 10.24
N MET A 159 -5.39 11.80 9.22
CA MET A 159 -3.93 11.89 9.17
C MET A 159 -3.46 13.35 9.05
N ILE A 160 -4.11 14.14 8.19
CA ILE A 160 -3.83 15.57 7.98
C ILE A 160 -4.08 16.36 9.26
N LEU A 161 -5.22 16.16 9.91
CA LEU A 161 -5.57 16.84 11.16
C LEU A 161 -4.51 16.62 12.25
N ARG A 162 -3.97 15.40 12.35
CA ARG A 162 -2.92 15.06 13.31
C ARG A 162 -1.51 15.40 12.81
N ARG A 163 -1.37 15.85 11.56
CA ARG A 163 -0.09 16.08 10.87
C ARG A 163 0.84 14.86 10.95
N GLN A 164 0.25 13.66 10.92
CA GLN A 164 0.96 12.40 11.05
C GLN A 164 0.23 11.30 10.27
N GLY A 165 0.91 10.69 9.31
CA GLY A 165 0.40 9.56 8.56
C GLY A 165 1.44 8.91 7.65
N SER A 166 1.23 7.63 7.35
CA SER A 166 2.00 6.91 6.34
C SER A 166 1.07 6.05 5.49
N ILE A 167 1.09 6.28 4.19
CA ILE A 167 0.32 5.50 3.21
C ILE A 167 1.30 4.69 2.40
N LEU A 168 1.06 3.38 2.33
CA LEU A 168 1.89 2.44 1.61
C LEU A 168 1.06 1.70 0.57
N PHE A 169 1.53 1.68 -0.68
CA PHE A 169 0.97 0.87 -1.75
C PHE A 169 1.84 -0.36 -2.00
N THR A 170 1.23 -1.54 -2.06
CA THR A 170 1.89 -2.74 -2.56
C THR A 170 1.81 -2.74 -4.09
N ALA A 171 2.81 -2.13 -4.72
CA ALA A 171 3.00 -2.14 -6.17
C ALA A 171 3.45 -3.54 -6.65
N SER A 172 4.34 -3.63 -7.61
CA SER A 172 4.91 -4.88 -8.12
C SER A 172 6.12 -4.57 -9.01
N MET A 173 7.02 -5.52 -9.20
CA MET A 173 7.97 -5.48 -10.31
C MET A 173 7.26 -5.26 -11.67
N ALA A 174 6.01 -5.73 -11.82
CA ALA A 174 5.18 -5.50 -13.01
C ALA A 174 4.81 -4.03 -13.24
N SER A 175 5.06 -3.13 -12.29
CA SER A 175 4.97 -1.68 -12.48
C SER A 175 6.28 -1.05 -12.99
N LEU A 176 7.36 -1.80 -12.99
CA LEU A 176 8.71 -1.31 -13.34
C LEU A 176 9.19 -1.84 -14.71
N PHE A 177 8.78 -3.05 -15.08
CA PHE A 177 9.10 -3.65 -16.38
C PHE A 177 7.96 -4.53 -16.89
N GLY A 178 8.02 -4.85 -18.20
CA GLY A 178 6.98 -5.64 -18.88
C GLY A 178 7.01 -7.11 -18.50
N ILE A 179 5.86 -7.65 -18.12
CA ILE A 179 5.63 -9.07 -17.91
C ILE A 179 4.51 -9.52 -18.86
N PRO A 180 4.73 -10.57 -19.68
CA PRO A 180 3.69 -11.01 -20.61
C PRO A 180 2.48 -11.58 -19.88
N GLN A 181 1.31 -11.49 -20.52
CA GLN A 181 0.03 -12.04 -20.08
C GLN A 181 -0.57 -11.41 -18.81
N VAL A 182 -0.07 -10.26 -18.34
CA VAL A 182 -0.58 -9.58 -17.15
C VAL A 182 -0.89 -8.11 -17.41
N VAL A 183 -1.37 -7.78 -18.62
CA VAL A 183 -1.57 -6.37 -19.06
C VAL A 183 -2.41 -5.55 -18.08
N ALA A 184 -3.55 -6.07 -17.64
CA ALA A 184 -4.44 -5.37 -16.71
C ALA A 184 -3.80 -5.18 -15.33
N TYR A 185 -3.12 -6.23 -14.84
CA TYR A 185 -2.39 -6.18 -13.57
C TYR A 185 -1.23 -5.17 -13.61
N SER A 186 -0.41 -5.19 -14.68
CA SER A 186 0.68 -4.23 -14.87
C SER A 186 0.16 -2.80 -14.93
N ALA A 187 -0.94 -2.55 -15.68
CA ALA A 187 -1.57 -1.23 -15.73
C ALA A 187 -2.02 -0.75 -14.34
N ALA A 188 -2.70 -1.62 -13.58
CA ALA A 188 -3.15 -1.29 -12.22
C ALA A 188 -1.98 -1.01 -11.27
N LYS A 189 -0.91 -1.81 -11.33
CA LYS A 189 0.27 -1.62 -10.49
C LYS A 189 1.09 -0.40 -10.89
N ALA A 190 1.16 -0.08 -12.18
CA ALA A 190 1.78 1.16 -12.69
C ALA A 190 0.99 2.40 -12.29
N ALA A 191 -0.35 2.32 -12.21
CA ALA A 191 -1.18 3.44 -11.73
C ALA A 191 -0.81 3.88 -10.32
N TYR A 192 -0.35 2.98 -9.45
CA TYR A 192 0.14 3.35 -8.12
C TYR A 192 1.32 4.33 -8.18
N LEU A 193 2.18 4.24 -9.18
CA LEU A 193 3.34 5.12 -9.33
C LEU A 193 2.93 6.57 -9.61
N GLY A 194 1.88 6.76 -10.40
CA GLY A 194 1.27 8.08 -10.62
C GLY A 194 0.58 8.60 -9.36
N MET A 195 -0.28 7.76 -8.76
CA MET A 195 -1.03 8.13 -7.55
C MET A 195 -0.11 8.52 -6.40
N LEU A 196 0.91 7.72 -6.10
CA LEU A 196 1.80 8.01 -4.96
C LEU A 196 2.56 9.31 -5.13
N ARG A 197 3.03 9.64 -6.36
CA ARG A 197 3.76 10.89 -6.62
C ARG A 197 2.87 12.11 -6.43
N SER A 198 1.67 12.07 -6.98
CA SER A 198 0.68 13.14 -6.84
C SER A 198 0.28 13.33 -5.38
N LEU A 199 -0.11 12.25 -4.70
CA LEU A 199 -0.47 12.28 -3.28
C LEU A 199 0.70 12.75 -2.40
N ALA A 200 1.92 12.24 -2.62
CA ALA A 200 3.09 12.66 -1.85
C ALA A 200 3.33 14.17 -1.97
N THR A 201 3.22 14.74 -3.16
CA THR A 201 3.38 16.18 -3.38
C THR A 201 2.30 16.99 -2.67
N GLU A 202 1.06 16.50 -2.69
CA GLU A 202 -0.09 17.18 -2.12
C GLU A 202 -0.09 17.14 -0.58
N VAL A 203 0.13 15.95 0.04
CA VAL A 203 -0.11 15.76 1.47
C VAL A 203 1.13 15.76 2.36
N SER A 204 2.36 15.71 1.79
CA SER A 204 3.58 15.74 2.61
C SER A 204 3.78 17.05 3.37
N PRO A 205 3.38 18.24 2.86
CA PRO A 205 3.40 19.46 3.67
C PRO A 205 2.51 19.41 4.91
N GLN A 206 1.53 18.48 4.91
CA GLN A 206 0.58 18.27 6.00
C GLN A 206 1.01 17.11 6.92
N GLY A 207 2.25 16.60 6.77
CA GLY A 207 2.83 15.58 7.64
C GLY A 207 2.46 14.13 7.28
N VAL A 208 1.91 13.89 6.09
CA VAL A 208 1.57 12.54 5.61
C VAL A 208 2.58 12.10 4.54
N ARG A 209 3.21 10.94 4.73
CA ARG A 209 4.13 10.36 3.76
C ARG A 209 3.41 9.31 2.91
N VAL A 210 3.74 9.22 1.63
CA VAL A 210 3.13 8.27 0.69
C VAL A 210 4.23 7.58 -0.10
N ASN A 211 4.32 6.24 0.03
CA ASN A 211 5.34 5.44 -0.61
C ASN A 211 4.75 4.15 -1.21
N ALA A 212 5.53 3.43 -1.98
CA ALA A 212 5.17 2.11 -2.47
C ALA A 212 6.33 1.13 -2.28
N ILE A 213 6.00 -0.16 -2.17
CA ILE A 213 6.93 -1.27 -2.30
C ILE A 213 6.60 -1.99 -3.60
N ALA A 214 7.62 -2.38 -4.36
CA ALA A 214 7.47 -3.20 -5.54
C ALA A 214 8.08 -4.59 -5.27
N PRO A 215 7.25 -5.56 -4.81
CA PRO A 215 7.70 -6.93 -4.59
C PRO A 215 8.14 -7.59 -5.89
N GLY A 216 9.18 -8.42 -5.79
CA GLY A 216 9.55 -9.39 -6.80
C GLY A 216 8.76 -10.70 -6.68
N TRP A 217 9.43 -11.81 -6.87
CA TRP A 217 8.88 -13.15 -6.70
C TRP A 217 8.89 -13.52 -5.22
N ILE A 218 7.71 -13.50 -4.58
CA ILE A 218 7.54 -13.76 -3.15
C ILE A 218 6.87 -15.11 -2.96
N GLU A 219 7.44 -15.95 -2.10
CA GLU A 219 6.89 -17.26 -1.78
C GLU A 219 5.45 -17.15 -1.26
N SER A 220 4.60 -17.97 -1.82
CA SER A 220 3.24 -18.20 -1.36
C SER A 220 2.87 -19.65 -1.67
N ASP A 221 1.89 -20.20 -0.96
CA ASP A 221 1.42 -21.56 -1.22
C ASP A 221 1.00 -21.74 -2.68
N MET A 222 0.31 -20.74 -3.25
CA MET A 222 -0.09 -20.73 -4.66
C MET A 222 1.12 -20.76 -5.60
N MET A 223 2.15 -19.97 -5.30
CA MET A 223 3.36 -19.91 -6.11
C MET A 223 4.16 -21.21 -5.98
N ARG A 224 4.30 -21.75 -4.77
CA ARG A 224 5.00 -23.01 -4.51
C ARG A 224 4.37 -24.13 -5.33
N ASN A 225 3.05 -24.33 -5.21
CA ASN A 225 2.32 -25.34 -5.99
C ASN A 225 2.47 -25.16 -7.51
N ALA A 226 2.48 -23.91 -8.01
CA ALA A 226 2.63 -23.61 -9.43
C ALA A 226 4.05 -23.87 -9.94
N LEU A 227 5.07 -23.72 -9.09
CA LEU A 227 6.48 -23.94 -9.44
C LEU A 227 6.89 -25.40 -9.27
N GLU A 228 6.33 -26.13 -8.31
CA GLU A 228 6.49 -27.58 -8.20
C GLU A 228 5.92 -28.30 -9.43
N ALA A 229 4.85 -27.77 -10.00
CA ALA A 229 4.25 -28.30 -11.24
C ALA A 229 5.02 -27.90 -12.51
N ASP A 230 5.91 -26.88 -12.47
CA ASP A 230 6.69 -26.38 -13.61
C ASP A 230 8.12 -26.00 -13.18
N PRO A 231 9.04 -26.99 -13.03
CA PRO A 231 10.43 -26.74 -12.62
C PRO A 231 11.22 -25.84 -13.57
N GLU A 232 10.92 -25.89 -14.89
CA GLU A 232 11.60 -25.03 -15.86
C GLU A 232 11.24 -23.54 -15.65
N ARG A 233 9.98 -23.28 -15.32
CA ARG A 233 9.54 -21.93 -14.98
C ARG A 233 10.20 -21.46 -13.68
N SER A 234 10.30 -22.33 -12.68
CA SER A 234 11.00 -22.03 -11.43
C SER A 234 12.44 -21.62 -11.70
N LYS A 235 13.15 -22.41 -12.50
CA LYS A 235 14.53 -22.11 -12.92
C LYS A 235 14.63 -20.77 -13.63
N LYS A 236 13.79 -20.51 -14.64
CA LYS A 236 13.79 -19.22 -15.38
C LYS A 236 13.56 -18.01 -14.46
N VAL A 237 12.73 -18.14 -13.44
CA VAL A 237 12.47 -17.09 -12.45
C VAL A 237 13.72 -16.87 -11.58
N LEU A 238 14.34 -17.93 -11.10
CA LEU A 238 15.54 -17.86 -10.26
C LEU A 238 16.73 -17.33 -11.03
N ASP A 239 16.98 -17.84 -12.25
CA ASP A 239 18.07 -17.40 -13.12
C ASP A 239 17.99 -15.89 -13.42
N ARG A 240 16.77 -15.33 -13.46
CA ARG A 240 16.54 -13.89 -13.67
C ARG A 240 16.62 -13.07 -12.38
N THR A 241 16.67 -13.70 -11.23
CA THR A 241 16.73 -13.03 -9.93
C THR A 241 18.18 -13.04 -9.44
N PRO A 242 18.91 -11.90 -9.42
CA PRO A 242 20.32 -11.85 -9.02
C PRO A 242 20.64 -12.51 -7.67
N MET A 243 19.71 -12.40 -6.68
CA MET A 243 19.87 -13.08 -5.39
C MET A 243 19.62 -14.60 -5.45
N ASN A 244 19.22 -15.13 -6.61
CA ASN A 244 18.97 -16.56 -6.88
C ASN A 244 18.10 -17.25 -5.81
N ARG A 245 17.14 -16.53 -5.25
CA ARG A 245 16.13 -17.04 -4.31
C ARG A 245 14.83 -16.29 -4.46
N PHE A 246 13.74 -16.90 -4.01
CA PHE A 246 12.48 -16.19 -3.79
C PHE A 246 12.58 -15.35 -2.52
N GLY A 247 11.85 -14.23 -2.51
CA GLY A 247 11.64 -13.46 -1.30
C GLY A 247 10.54 -14.06 -0.45
N THR A 248 10.53 -13.74 0.82
CA THR A 248 9.47 -14.09 1.77
C THR A 248 8.51 -12.92 1.99
N ALA A 249 7.35 -13.20 2.58
CA ALA A 249 6.42 -12.14 2.96
C ALA A 249 7.03 -11.18 4.02
N GLU A 250 7.93 -11.69 4.85
CA GLU A 250 8.67 -10.92 5.87
C GLU A 250 9.74 -10.01 5.23
N ASP A 251 10.38 -10.39 4.11
CA ASP A 251 11.28 -9.48 3.36
C ASP A 251 10.52 -8.19 2.97
N ILE A 252 9.25 -8.35 2.53
CA ILE A 252 8.36 -7.22 2.24
C ILE A 252 7.93 -6.49 3.53
N GLY A 253 7.64 -7.25 4.58
CA GLY A 253 7.19 -6.74 5.87
C GLY A 253 8.22 -5.80 6.51
N TRP A 254 9.50 -6.15 6.50
CA TRP A 254 10.55 -5.30 7.04
C TRP A 254 10.79 -4.04 6.22
N ALA A 255 10.71 -4.13 4.90
CA ALA A 255 10.76 -2.96 4.03
C ALA A 255 9.56 -2.01 4.28
N ALA A 256 8.36 -2.57 4.49
CA ALA A 256 7.17 -1.83 4.89
C ALA A 256 7.36 -1.15 6.25
N THR A 257 7.94 -1.86 7.21
CA THR A 257 8.26 -1.34 8.54
C THR A 257 9.19 -0.14 8.44
N TYR A 258 10.27 -0.23 7.68
CA TYR A 258 11.15 0.91 7.41
C TYR A 258 10.39 2.10 6.86
N LEU A 259 9.65 1.93 5.75
CA LEU A 259 8.94 3.03 5.09
C LEU A 259 7.86 3.68 5.98
N CYS A 260 7.29 2.94 6.92
CA CYS A 260 6.29 3.45 7.84
C CYS A 260 6.86 4.01 9.14
N SER A 261 8.12 3.71 9.48
CA SER A 261 8.78 4.10 10.72
C SER A 261 9.36 5.53 10.70
N PRO A 262 9.79 6.04 11.86
CA PRO A 262 10.55 7.30 11.96
C PRO A 262 11.87 7.31 11.18
N ALA A 263 12.50 6.14 10.92
CA ALA A 263 13.70 6.06 10.08
C ALA A 263 13.49 6.62 8.68
N ALA A 264 12.26 6.47 8.15
CA ALA A 264 11.87 6.99 6.83
C ALA A 264 11.22 8.39 6.88
N ARG A 265 11.41 9.18 7.95
CA ARG A 265 10.76 10.51 8.12
C ARG A 265 11.04 11.52 7.02
N PHE A 266 12.07 11.30 6.21
CA PHE A 266 12.41 12.14 5.05
C PHE A 266 12.26 11.39 3.72
N VAL A 267 11.48 10.28 3.72
CA VAL A 267 11.21 9.44 2.55
C VAL A 267 9.73 9.52 2.21
N THR A 268 9.39 10.11 1.07
CA THR A 268 8.05 10.18 0.51
C THR A 268 8.12 10.21 -1.02
N GLY A 269 7.12 9.66 -1.70
CA GLY A 269 7.07 9.61 -3.16
C GLY A 269 7.97 8.54 -3.79
N VAL A 270 8.52 7.59 -3.01
CA VAL A 270 9.40 6.55 -3.54
C VAL A 270 8.65 5.25 -3.83
N VAL A 271 9.16 4.53 -4.80
CA VAL A 271 8.85 3.11 -5.03
C VAL A 271 10.11 2.34 -4.65
N LEU A 272 10.03 1.51 -3.62
CA LEU A 272 11.13 0.67 -3.16
C LEU A 272 11.01 -0.74 -3.75
N PRO A 273 11.87 -1.14 -4.70
CA PRO A 273 11.95 -2.54 -5.13
C PRO A 273 12.43 -3.42 -3.99
N VAL A 274 11.72 -4.52 -3.73
CA VAL A 274 12.09 -5.58 -2.78
C VAL A 274 11.94 -6.89 -3.54
N ASP A 275 12.88 -7.15 -4.44
CA ASP A 275 12.70 -8.07 -5.55
C ASP A 275 13.94 -8.95 -5.84
N GLY A 276 14.92 -8.94 -4.96
CA GLY A 276 16.16 -9.71 -5.16
C GLY A 276 16.99 -9.27 -6.38
N GLY A 277 16.73 -8.05 -6.89
CA GLY A 277 17.42 -7.46 -8.04
C GLY A 277 16.75 -7.78 -9.39
N VAL A 278 15.59 -8.43 -9.42
CA VAL A 278 14.96 -8.86 -10.69
C VAL A 278 14.62 -7.68 -11.61
N SER A 279 14.37 -6.51 -11.07
CA SER A 279 14.04 -5.30 -11.87
C SER A 279 15.25 -4.67 -12.56
N ILE A 280 16.47 -5.03 -12.18
CA ILE A 280 17.73 -4.50 -12.73
C ILE A 280 18.64 -5.61 -13.29
N GLY A 281 18.31 -6.87 -13.04
CA GLY A 281 19.05 -8.04 -13.56
C GLY A 281 18.70 -8.37 -15.02
N PHE A 282 19.61 -9.06 -15.72
CA PHE A 282 19.46 -9.51 -17.10
C PHE A 282 18.78 -10.87 -17.20
#